data_e920ee56006ad11202348662bd57db23
#
_entry.id   e920ee56006ad11202348662bd57db23
#
_cell.length_a   1.000
_cell.length_b   1.000
_cell.length_c   1.000
_cell.angle_alpha   90.00
_cell.angle_beta   90.00
_cell.angle_gamma   90.00
#
_symmetry.space_group_name_H-M   'P 1'
#
loop_
_entity.id
_entity.type
_entity.pdbx_description
1 polymer ?
#
loop_
_entity_poly.entity_id
_entity_poly.type
_entity_poly.pdbx_seq_one_letter_code
_entity_poly.pdbx_strand_id
1 'polypeptide(L)'
;MKNLSVFSVALTLGASLASVAIAADNQILTGNYFDESGAYFGPDCEKDGTQSTGAFYTGDYTSPFKTLLGKTDQDIQDKLDELWNHYFGGQNDKTVYYEDNDGGYIVDINNNDIRSEGMSYGMMISVQTNHREQFDKLWKWAKKHMWKDPSTGGSGYFAWQANRDGSVRDWGNAPDGEIYFMMSLLFAAHRWNDEGYMKDAQSILKACWKGNGQSLYSEQSYIATFQPSDGNNTWGDASYSLPAFVDLFSRWSTTNTEKWLKATKATRDHIYKSANPQSGLCSDYSNFDGTPHYAFSDNSTKYAFDAIRCPMNYGMDSYLFGVDMERQTKIAKVITDFFERDGYRHGHFNWDGTSGYGDFTIGQAGANAVATYALLEEEDYKDLVKKVLQKAWDSKPIVGSQRYYDGLVHYLAMLHLTGNFKIWKEKPEIEKKTAEGEFNGVSYENDTTFHAFESCKLYEVTVTGKKAAPGPDTSLVEPDAIANALNFNTDIKIRAHANSIFIENAPAGSKFTVSDLNGRVLMKSKTESAMHEVRLGNRGALLVIVGNKAYKVMK
;
A
#
# COMPACT_ATOMS: atom_id res chain seq x y z
N MET A 1 -46.76 -58.09 8.58
CA MET A 1 -47.91 -57.19 8.30
C MET A 1 -47.48 -55.76 8.52
N LYS A 2 -47.74 -54.93 7.54
CA LYS A 2 -47.63 -53.47 7.41
C LYS A 2 -46.22 -52.90 7.19
N ASN A 3 -45.96 -52.70 5.90
CA ASN A 3 -44.96 -51.79 5.30
C ASN A 3 -45.23 -50.37 5.76
N LEU A 4 -44.17 -49.64 6.12
CA LEU A 4 -44.12 -48.19 6.08
C LEU A 4 -42.95 -47.81 5.16
N SER A 5 -43.29 -47.30 4.00
CA SER A 5 -42.41 -46.69 3.05
C SER A 5 -42.02 -45.30 3.57
N VAL A 6 -40.69 -45.07 3.77
CA VAL A 6 -40.13 -43.74 4.03
C VAL A 6 -39.80 -43.12 2.68
N PHE A 7 -40.57 -42.10 2.31
CA PHE A 7 -40.25 -41.21 1.19
C PHE A 7 -39.06 -40.34 1.57
N SER A 8 -37.89 -40.57 0.96
CA SER A 8 -36.80 -39.61 0.97
C SER A 8 -37.06 -38.51 -0.05
N VAL A 9 -37.37 -37.33 0.42
CA VAL A 9 -37.39 -36.10 -0.41
C VAL A 9 -35.95 -35.60 -0.43
N ALA A 10 -35.28 -35.83 -1.52
CA ALA A 10 -34.01 -35.18 -1.82
C ALA A 10 -34.30 -33.75 -2.25
N LEU A 11 -34.08 -32.80 -1.32
CA LEU A 11 -34.03 -31.37 -1.65
C LEU A 11 -32.68 -31.10 -2.33
N THR A 12 -32.63 -31.11 -3.65
CA THR A 12 -31.54 -30.51 -4.42
C THR A 12 -31.65 -28.99 -4.32
N LEU A 13 -30.93 -28.41 -3.35
CA LEU A 13 -30.61 -26.99 -3.41
C LEU A 13 -29.59 -26.80 -4.52
N GLY A 14 -30.08 -26.52 -5.72
CA GLY A 14 -29.30 -25.89 -6.78
C GLY A 14 -28.99 -24.46 -6.38
N ALA A 15 -27.91 -24.26 -5.64
CA ALA A 15 -27.27 -22.96 -5.56
C ALA A 15 -26.65 -22.70 -6.94
N SER A 16 -27.41 -22.02 -7.81
CA SER A 16 -26.81 -21.32 -8.92
C SER A 16 -25.92 -20.24 -8.31
N LEU A 17 -24.63 -20.53 -8.23
CA LEU A 17 -23.59 -19.53 -8.23
C LEU A 17 -23.74 -18.80 -9.57
N ALA A 18 -24.63 -17.81 -9.61
CA ALA A 18 -24.51 -16.73 -10.54
C ALA A 18 -23.17 -16.06 -10.17
N SER A 19 -22.11 -16.51 -10.80
CA SER A 19 -20.94 -15.65 -11.02
C SER A 19 -21.51 -14.42 -11.70
N VAL A 20 -21.64 -13.34 -10.92
CA VAL A 20 -21.72 -12.01 -11.47
C VAL A 20 -20.32 -11.83 -12.07
N ALA A 21 -20.16 -12.28 -13.32
CA ALA A 21 -19.16 -11.76 -14.19
C ALA A 21 -19.54 -10.27 -14.32
N ILE A 22 -18.97 -9.43 -13.45
CA ILE A 22 -18.85 -8.01 -13.76
C ILE A 22 -17.98 -8.05 -15.00
N ALA A 23 -18.63 -7.86 -16.15
CA ALA A 23 -17.95 -7.62 -17.39
C ALA A 23 -16.90 -6.56 -17.08
N ALA A 24 -15.64 -6.88 -17.36
CA ALA A 24 -14.54 -5.92 -17.34
C ALA A 24 -14.75 -4.99 -18.53
N ASP A 25 -15.83 -4.21 -18.47
CA ASP A 25 -16.13 -3.18 -19.44
C ASP A 25 -15.17 -2.03 -19.21
N ASN A 26 -14.12 -1.98 -20.04
CA ASN A 26 -13.41 -0.77 -20.48
C ASN A 26 -13.23 0.32 -19.41
N GLN A 27 -12.79 -0.06 -18.21
CA GLN A 27 -12.37 0.93 -17.24
C GLN A 27 -11.04 1.50 -17.71
N ILE A 28 -11.05 2.73 -18.22
CA ILE A 28 -9.84 3.44 -18.58
C ILE A 28 -9.32 4.12 -17.32
N LEU A 29 -8.14 3.71 -16.89
CA LEU A 29 -7.40 4.34 -15.80
C LEU A 29 -6.40 5.32 -16.43
N THR A 30 -6.40 6.56 -15.97
CA THR A 30 -5.43 7.58 -16.41
C THR A 30 -4.62 8.05 -15.21
N GLY A 31 -3.30 8.20 -15.39
CA GLY A 31 -2.44 8.64 -14.29
C GLY A 31 -0.97 8.76 -14.68
N ASN A 32 -0.18 9.19 -13.70
CA ASN A 32 1.26 9.11 -13.79
C ASN A 32 1.73 7.80 -13.16
N TYR A 33 2.21 6.87 -13.98
CA TYR A 33 2.56 5.51 -13.60
C TYR A 33 4.06 5.24 -13.57
N PHE A 34 4.87 6.29 -13.74
CA PHE A 34 6.32 6.20 -13.74
C PHE A 34 6.91 7.19 -12.73
N ASP A 35 8.04 6.82 -12.13
CA ASP A 35 8.84 7.76 -11.38
C ASP A 35 9.76 8.59 -12.31
N GLU A 36 10.56 9.47 -11.73
CA GLU A 36 11.51 10.33 -12.45
C GLU A 36 12.55 9.55 -13.25
N SER A 37 12.87 8.33 -12.86
CA SER A 37 13.82 7.44 -13.54
C SER A 37 13.18 6.62 -14.65
N GLY A 38 11.85 6.70 -14.80
CA GLY A 38 11.06 5.90 -15.74
C GLY A 38 10.78 4.47 -15.24
N ALA A 39 10.89 4.23 -13.94
CA ALA A 39 10.49 2.97 -13.33
C ALA A 39 8.97 2.89 -13.17
N TYR A 40 8.40 1.74 -13.49
CA TYR A 40 6.96 1.54 -13.56
C TYR A 40 6.37 1.08 -12.23
N PHE A 41 5.30 1.73 -11.76
CA PHE A 41 4.49 1.33 -10.59
C PHE A 41 2.98 1.35 -10.89
N GLY A 42 2.62 1.45 -12.15
CA GLY A 42 1.24 1.63 -12.59
C GLY A 42 0.36 0.38 -12.47
N PRO A 43 -0.83 0.42 -13.09
CA PRO A 43 -1.81 -0.65 -13.06
C PRO A 43 -1.27 -2.00 -13.54
N ASP A 44 -1.92 -3.07 -13.08
CA ASP A 44 -1.70 -4.43 -13.56
C ASP A 44 -3.05 -5.15 -13.65
N CYS A 45 -3.07 -6.30 -14.29
CA CYS A 45 -4.24 -7.15 -14.38
C CYS A 45 -3.97 -8.51 -13.76
N GLU A 46 -5.01 -9.13 -13.24
CA GLU A 46 -4.95 -10.55 -12.93
C GLU A 46 -4.86 -11.38 -14.21
N LYS A 47 -4.50 -12.66 -14.10
CA LYS A 47 -4.33 -13.54 -15.25
C LYS A 47 -5.57 -13.70 -16.12
N ASP A 48 -6.74 -13.48 -15.56
CA ASP A 48 -8.04 -13.49 -16.23
C ASP A 48 -8.49 -12.13 -16.76
N GLY A 49 -7.67 -11.08 -16.60
CA GLY A 49 -7.97 -9.73 -17.04
C GLY A 49 -8.89 -8.93 -16.12
N THR A 50 -9.21 -9.45 -14.91
CA THR A 50 -9.99 -8.69 -13.93
C THR A 50 -9.12 -7.68 -13.17
N GLN A 51 -9.74 -6.60 -12.71
CA GLN A 51 -9.11 -5.57 -11.89
C GLN A 51 -9.82 -5.45 -10.54
N SER A 52 -9.06 -5.17 -9.48
CA SER A 52 -9.59 -4.82 -8.17
C SER A 52 -9.32 -3.36 -7.83
N THR A 53 -9.69 -2.92 -6.64
CA THR A 53 -9.50 -1.53 -6.18
C THR A 53 -8.13 -1.26 -5.58
N GLY A 54 -7.31 -2.28 -5.32
CA GLY A 54 -5.99 -2.11 -4.70
C GLY A 54 -4.99 -1.39 -5.61
N ALA A 55 -3.96 -0.77 -5.02
CA ALA A 55 -2.93 -0.02 -5.74
C ALA A 55 -2.15 -0.88 -6.75
N PHE A 56 -2.03 -2.19 -6.51
CA PHE A 56 -1.47 -3.13 -7.47
C PHE A 56 -2.22 -3.08 -8.81
N TYR A 57 -3.56 -3.04 -8.77
CA TYR A 57 -4.40 -3.07 -9.97
C TYR A 57 -4.65 -1.70 -10.59
N THR A 58 -4.59 -0.63 -9.79
CA THR A 58 -4.95 0.73 -10.21
C THR A 58 -3.76 1.64 -10.44
N GLY A 59 -2.60 1.35 -9.83
CA GLY A 59 -1.46 2.26 -9.78
C GLY A 59 -1.69 3.49 -8.89
N ASP A 60 -2.75 3.49 -8.06
CA ASP A 60 -3.08 4.59 -7.15
C ASP A 60 -2.54 4.33 -5.74
N TYR A 61 -1.50 5.08 -5.36
CA TYR A 61 -0.88 5.04 -4.04
C TYR A 61 -1.24 6.30 -3.26
N THR A 62 -2.55 6.50 -3.03
CA THR A 62 -3.05 7.69 -2.34
C THR A 62 -2.52 7.78 -0.91
N SER A 63 -2.00 8.96 -0.55
CA SER A 63 -1.55 9.26 0.81
C SER A 63 -2.70 9.73 1.70
N PRO A 64 -3.03 9.02 2.79
CA PRO A 64 -4.02 9.51 3.76
C PRO A 64 -3.57 10.79 4.47
N PHE A 65 -2.28 11.08 4.57
CA PHE A 65 -1.80 12.37 5.06
C PHE A 65 -2.22 13.52 4.14
N LYS A 66 -2.20 13.32 2.82
CA LYS A 66 -2.67 14.34 1.87
C LYS A 66 -4.19 14.47 1.93
N THR A 67 -4.92 13.35 1.87
CA THR A 67 -6.38 13.36 1.73
C THR A 67 -7.12 13.73 3.01
N LEU A 68 -6.61 13.33 4.18
CA LEU A 68 -7.28 13.53 5.46
C LEU A 68 -6.65 14.63 6.34
N LEU A 69 -5.32 14.83 6.25
CA LEU A 69 -4.63 15.85 7.05
C LEU A 69 -4.26 17.10 6.23
N GLY A 70 -4.49 17.10 4.91
CA GLY A 70 -4.21 18.25 4.05
C GLY A 70 -2.72 18.53 3.84
N LYS A 71 -1.85 17.52 4.03
CA LYS A 71 -0.41 17.67 3.79
C LYS A 71 -0.13 17.86 2.31
N THR A 72 0.80 18.74 1.98
CA THR A 72 1.25 18.99 0.61
C THR A 72 2.30 17.98 0.17
N ASP A 73 2.62 17.96 -1.12
CA ASP A 73 3.74 17.16 -1.64
C ASP A 73 5.07 17.59 -1.02
N GLN A 74 5.25 18.88 -0.76
CA GLN A 74 6.45 19.39 -0.09
C GLN A 74 6.52 18.90 1.37
N ASP A 75 5.41 18.94 2.13
CA ASP A 75 5.40 18.41 3.50
C ASP A 75 5.79 16.91 3.53
N ILE A 76 5.30 16.15 2.55
CA ILE A 76 5.65 14.71 2.40
C ILE A 76 7.14 14.55 2.11
N GLN A 77 7.67 15.30 1.14
CA GLN A 77 9.08 15.22 0.79
C GLN A 77 9.98 15.61 1.96
N ASP A 78 9.69 16.73 2.62
CA ASP A 78 10.44 17.21 3.79
C ASP A 78 10.46 16.17 4.92
N LYS A 79 9.33 15.46 5.14
CA LYS A 79 9.23 14.38 6.12
C LYS A 79 10.10 13.17 5.75
N LEU A 80 10.10 12.77 4.50
CA LEU A 80 10.93 11.65 4.04
C LEU A 80 12.41 12.01 4.05
N ASP A 81 12.77 13.23 3.67
CA ASP A 81 14.14 13.74 3.75
C ASP A 81 14.63 13.84 5.21
N GLU A 82 13.76 14.28 6.15
CA GLU A 82 14.05 14.26 7.58
C GLU A 82 14.43 12.84 8.05
N LEU A 83 13.62 11.83 7.68
CA LEU A 83 13.82 10.44 8.08
C LEU A 83 15.09 9.85 7.45
N TRP A 84 15.30 10.07 6.14
CA TRP A 84 16.50 9.61 5.47
C TRP A 84 17.77 10.20 6.09
N ASN A 85 17.83 11.53 6.22
CA ASN A 85 18.98 12.22 6.80
C ASN A 85 19.22 11.82 8.26
N HIS A 86 18.17 11.49 9.00
CA HIS A 86 18.30 11.01 10.37
C HIS A 86 18.93 9.64 10.45
N TYR A 87 18.38 8.64 9.74
CA TYR A 87 18.79 7.24 9.91
C TYR A 87 19.94 6.82 8.99
N PHE A 88 20.16 7.50 7.86
CA PHE A 88 21.18 7.19 6.87
C PHE A 88 22.24 8.29 6.68
N GLY A 89 22.05 9.47 7.26
CA GLY A 89 22.89 10.66 7.04
C GLY A 89 24.21 10.69 7.82
N GLY A 90 24.56 9.63 8.54
CA GLY A 90 25.89 9.48 9.16
C GLY A 90 26.13 10.23 10.47
N GLN A 91 25.13 10.91 11.07
CA GLN A 91 25.30 11.53 12.39
C GLN A 91 25.27 10.47 13.50
N ASN A 92 26.30 10.42 14.35
CA ASN A 92 26.56 9.34 15.31
C ASN A 92 25.44 9.03 16.30
N ASP A 93 24.65 10.00 16.71
CA ASP A 93 23.53 9.86 17.65
C ASP A 93 22.18 9.56 16.98
N LYS A 94 22.12 9.60 15.66
CA LYS A 94 20.92 9.44 14.84
C LYS A 94 20.97 8.25 13.91
N THR A 95 22.13 8.08 13.21
CA THR A 95 22.24 7.08 12.16
C THR A 95 22.17 5.65 12.68
N VAL A 96 21.59 4.77 11.89
CA VAL A 96 21.68 3.31 12.04
C VAL A 96 22.47 2.69 10.88
N TYR A 97 22.71 3.45 9.80
CA TYR A 97 23.48 3.04 8.63
C TYR A 97 24.94 3.39 8.76
N TYR A 98 25.81 2.43 8.49
CA TYR A 98 27.27 2.58 8.52
C TYR A 98 27.88 1.91 7.29
N GLU A 99 29.14 2.26 6.99
CA GLU A 99 29.89 1.70 5.87
C GLU A 99 31.28 1.24 6.32
N ASP A 100 31.80 0.23 5.61
CA ASP A 100 33.18 -0.23 5.66
C ASP A 100 33.69 -0.57 4.24
N ASN A 101 34.85 -1.23 4.15
CA ASN A 101 35.40 -1.64 2.86
C ASN A 101 34.54 -2.70 2.13
N ASP A 102 33.70 -3.41 2.85
CA ASP A 102 32.89 -4.50 2.34
C ASP A 102 31.52 -4.03 1.85
N GLY A 103 31.07 -2.86 2.28
CA GLY A 103 29.79 -2.26 1.89
C GLY A 103 29.15 -1.42 2.97
N GLY A 104 27.82 -1.37 2.98
CA GLY A 104 27.01 -0.70 3.99
C GLY A 104 26.27 -1.71 4.87
N TYR A 105 25.99 -1.33 6.11
CA TYR A 105 25.24 -2.17 7.04
C TYR A 105 24.41 -1.36 8.03
N ILE A 106 23.33 -1.98 8.52
CA ILE A 106 22.44 -1.43 9.55
C ILE A 106 22.83 -2.04 10.90
N VAL A 107 22.98 -1.20 11.91
CA VAL A 107 23.35 -1.61 13.27
C VAL A 107 22.17 -1.53 14.21
N ASP A 108 21.87 -2.62 14.89
CA ASP A 108 21.10 -2.56 16.14
C ASP A 108 21.98 -1.92 17.21
N ILE A 109 21.73 -0.65 17.47
CA ILE A 109 22.57 0.18 18.34
C ILE A 109 22.55 -0.29 19.78
N ASN A 110 21.40 -0.81 20.23
CA ASN A 110 21.25 -1.28 21.61
C ASN A 110 22.07 -2.56 21.86
N ASN A 111 22.08 -3.46 20.88
CA ASN A 111 22.79 -4.76 20.99
C ASN A 111 24.19 -4.72 20.34
N ASN A 112 24.53 -3.62 19.68
CA ASN A 112 25.78 -3.43 18.94
C ASN A 112 26.08 -4.60 17.99
N ASP A 113 25.07 -4.99 17.22
CA ASP A 113 25.15 -6.07 16.24
C ASP A 113 24.44 -5.70 14.93
N ILE A 114 24.52 -6.59 13.94
CA ILE A 114 23.89 -6.46 12.63
C ILE A 114 22.93 -7.63 12.49
N ARG A 115 21.66 -7.34 12.13
CA ARG A 115 20.60 -8.33 11.98
C ARG A 115 20.07 -8.36 10.55
N SER A 116 19.68 -9.56 10.09
CA SER A 116 19.03 -9.72 8.78
C SER A 116 17.78 -8.85 8.65
N GLU A 117 17.03 -8.66 9.73
CA GLU A 117 15.91 -7.74 9.84
C GLU A 117 16.31 -6.32 9.42
N GLY A 118 17.26 -5.70 10.12
CA GLY A 118 17.69 -4.33 9.85
C GLY A 118 18.31 -4.16 8.46
N MET A 119 19.11 -5.14 8.02
CA MET A 119 19.72 -5.12 6.69
C MET A 119 18.65 -5.12 5.60
N SER A 120 17.65 -5.98 5.71
CA SER A 120 16.56 -6.09 4.73
C SER A 120 15.62 -4.88 4.76
N TYR A 121 15.35 -4.29 5.93
CA TYR A 121 14.61 -3.03 6.06
C TYR A 121 15.37 -1.86 5.43
N GLY A 122 16.69 -1.78 5.66
CA GLY A 122 17.54 -0.77 5.03
C GLY A 122 17.50 -0.86 3.50
N MET A 123 17.51 -2.08 2.94
CA MET A 123 17.36 -2.30 1.51
C MET A 123 15.96 -1.89 1.03
N MET A 124 14.89 -2.26 1.75
CA MET A 124 13.54 -1.85 1.39
C MET A 124 13.37 -0.33 1.40
N ILE A 125 13.84 0.35 2.43
CA ILE A 125 13.82 1.82 2.51
C ILE A 125 14.59 2.41 1.32
N SER A 126 15.79 1.91 1.05
CA SER A 126 16.64 2.41 -0.05
C SER A 126 15.99 2.24 -1.42
N VAL A 127 15.35 1.09 -1.70
CA VAL A 127 14.67 0.90 -2.97
C VAL A 127 13.41 1.75 -3.08
N GLN A 128 12.67 1.98 -2.00
CA GLN A 128 11.48 2.83 -2.03
C GLN A 128 11.80 4.32 -2.16
N THR A 129 12.96 4.76 -1.70
CA THR A 129 13.41 6.16 -1.77
C THR A 129 14.42 6.45 -2.89
N ASN A 130 14.65 5.50 -3.80
CA ASN A 130 15.57 5.61 -4.94
C ASN A 130 17.05 5.84 -4.58
N HIS A 131 17.50 5.31 -3.44
CA HIS A 131 18.90 5.37 -3.04
C HIS A 131 19.66 4.09 -3.44
N ARG A 132 19.90 3.94 -4.75
CA ARG A 132 20.53 2.74 -5.31
C ARG A 132 21.91 2.47 -4.72
N GLU A 133 22.71 3.51 -4.49
CA GLU A 133 24.07 3.36 -3.93
C GLU A 133 24.04 2.67 -2.55
N GLN A 134 23.14 3.12 -1.66
CA GLN A 134 23.01 2.52 -0.32
C GLN A 134 22.46 1.10 -0.41
N PHE A 135 21.51 0.86 -1.31
CA PHE A 135 20.99 -0.48 -1.58
C PHE A 135 22.12 -1.43 -2.03
N ASP A 136 22.95 -1.03 -2.99
CA ASP A 136 24.07 -1.82 -3.50
C ASP A 136 25.08 -2.17 -2.40
N LYS A 137 25.40 -1.19 -1.55
CA LYS A 137 26.31 -1.37 -0.43
C LYS A 137 25.75 -2.33 0.62
N LEU A 138 24.45 -2.20 0.97
CA LEU A 138 23.76 -3.10 1.90
C LEU A 138 23.73 -4.53 1.35
N TRP A 139 23.34 -4.69 0.08
CA TRP A 139 23.27 -6.01 -0.54
C TRP A 139 24.65 -6.66 -0.66
N LYS A 140 25.68 -5.90 -1.05
CA LYS A 140 27.06 -6.38 -1.12
C LYS A 140 27.54 -6.92 0.23
N TRP A 141 27.27 -6.19 1.32
CA TRP A 141 27.65 -6.59 2.67
C TRP A 141 26.89 -7.84 3.14
N ALA A 142 25.58 -7.86 2.96
CA ALA A 142 24.74 -9.00 3.31
C ALA A 142 25.13 -10.27 2.55
N LYS A 143 25.41 -10.16 1.25
CA LYS A 143 25.90 -11.30 0.44
C LYS A 143 27.22 -11.85 0.95
N LYS A 144 28.13 -10.99 1.34
CA LYS A 144 29.47 -11.40 1.77
C LYS A 144 29.46 -12.05 3.15
N HIS A 145 28.71 -11.50 4.09
CA HIS A 145 28.84 -11.86 5.51
C HIS A 145 27.69 -12.70 6.06
N MET A 146 26.47 -12.60 5.48
CA MET A 146 25.29 -13.24 6.05
C MET A 146 24.70 -14.31 5.14
N TRP A 147 24.74 -14.15 3.81
CA TRP A 147 24.07 -15.06 2.89
C TRP A 147 24.83 -16.36 2.66
N LYS A 148 24.18 -17.49 2.89
CA LYS A 148 24.66 -18.81 2.52
C LYS A 148 24.25 -19.09 1.07
N ASP A 149 25.00 -18.53 0.12
CA ASP A 149 24.70 -18.55 -1.32
C ASP A 149 24.56 -19.99 -1.85
N PRO A 150 23.42 -20.37 -2.45
CA PRO A 150 23.23 -21.70 -3.02
C PRO A 150 24.20 -22.03 -4.17
N SER A 151 24.72 -21.03 -4.88
CA SER A 151 25.69 -21.24 -5.97
C SER A 151 27.02 -21.80 -5.48
N THR A 152 27.32 -21.58 -4.21
CA THR A 152 28.52 -22.11 -3.52
C THR A 152 28.21 -23.31 -2.61
N GLY A 153 27.02 -23.88 -2.73
CA GLY A 153 26.56 -25.02 -1.91
C GLY A 153 25.91 -24.60 -0.57
N GLY A 154 25.64 -23.33 -0.38
CA GLY A 154 24.94 -22.81 0.81
C GLY A 154 23.45 -23.11 0.83
N SER A 155 22.82 -22.81 1.97
CA SER A 155 21.39 -23.11 2.16
C SER A 155 20.45 -22.15 1.42
N GLY A 156 20.87 -20.98 1.00
CA GLY A 156 20.03 -19.92 0.43
C GLY A 156 19.44 -18.98 1.47
N TYR A 157 19.67 -19.24 2.75
CA TYR A 157 19.20 -18.42 3.87
C TYR A 157 20.34 -17.56 4.43
N PHE A 158 19.96 -16.62 5.32
CA PHE A 158 20.89 -15.69 5.94
C PHE A 158 21.18 -16.08 7.38
N ALA A 159 22.38 -15.74 7.86
CA ALA A 159 22.62 -15.61 9.29
C ALA A 159 21.74 -14.47 9.82
N TRP A 160 21.00 -14.71 10.90
CA TRP A 160 20.17 -13.63 11.43
C TRP A 160 20.97 -12.57 12.19
N GLN A 161 22.18 -12.91 12.66
CA GLN A 161 22.99 -12.01 13.49
C GLN A 161 24.49 -12.09 13.16
N ALA A 162 25.11 -10.92 13.00
CA ALA A 162 26.54 -10.75 12.77
C ALA A 162 27.12 -9.63 13.65
N ASN A 163 28.45 -9.64 13.81
CA ASN A 163 29.20 -8.53 14.39
C ASN A 163 29.48 -7.45 13.35
N ARG A 164 29.82 -6.26 13.80
CA ARG A 164 30.18 -5.14 12.92
C ARG A 164 31.46 -5.36 12.10
N ASP A 165 32.30 -6.33 12.48
CA ASP A 165 33.47 -6.75 11.69
C ASP A 165 33.13 -7.80 10.63
N GLY A 166 31.85 -8.15 10.47
CA GLY A 166 31.37 -9.13 9.51
C GLY A 166 31.47 -10.58 9.97
N SER A 167 32.01 -10.87 11.15
CA SER A 167 31.97 -12.22 11.70
C SER A 167 30.55 -12.58 12.13
N VAL A 168 30.10 -13.80 11.81
CA VAL A 168 28.75 -14.24 12.17
C VAL A 168 28.68 -14.59 13.66
N ARG A 169 27.65 -14.09 14.33
CA ARG A 169 27.32 -14.46 15.72
C ARG A 169 26.43 -15.69 15.80
N ASP A 170 25.40 -15.70 14.94
CA ASP A 170 24.44 -16.80 14.89
C ASP A 170 24.02 -17.09 13.45
N TRP A 171 24.20 -18.34 13.04
CA TRP A 171 23.83 -18.85 11.71
C TRP A 171 22.37 -19.29 11.64
N GLY A 172 21.57 -19.17 12.71
CA GLY A 172 20.13 -19.33 12.66
C GLY A 172 19.50 -18.41 11.63
N ASN A 173 18.23 -18.62 11.35
CA ASN A 173 17.48 -17.83 10.39
C ASN A 173 16.38 -17.06 11.10
N ALA A 174 16.07 -15.86 10.62
CA ALA A 174 14.91 -15.07 11.01
C ALA A 174 14.13 -14.72 9.73
N PRO A 175 13.04 -15.46 9.45
CA PRO A 175 12.32 -15.40 8.17
C PRO A 175 11.85 -14.02 7.71
N ASP A 176 11.63 -13.06 8.60
CA ASP A 176 11.35 -11.67 8.22
C ASP A 176 12.49 -11.06 7.38
N GLY A 177 13.74 -11.34 7.76
CA GLY A 177 14.90 -10.93 6.99
C GLY A 177 14.86 -11.48 5.56
N GLU A 178 14.66 -12.80 5.41
CA GLU A 178 14.57 -13.44 4.10
C GLU A 178 13.42 -12.87 3.26
N ILE A 179 12.24 -12.67 3.88
CA ILE A 179 11.05 -12.15 3.19
C ILE A 179 11.28 -10.74 2.68
N TYR A 180 11.85 -9.85 3.50
CA TYR A 180 12.17 -8.48 3.08
C TYR A 180 13.34 -8.42 2.10
N PHE A 181 14.37 -9.28 2.21
CA PHE A 181 15.43 -9.38 1.18
C PHE A 181 14.86 -9.78 -0.18
N MET A 182 14.03 -10.83 -0.24
CA MET A 182 13.39 -11.26 -1.48
C MET A 182 12.58 -10.12 -2.12
N MET A 183 11.74 -9.45 -1.32
CA MET A 183 10.88 -8.39 -1.84
C MET A 183 11.67 -7.16 -2.28
N SER A 184 12.69 -6.76 -1.49
CA SER A 184 13.56 -5.63 -1.84
C SER A 184 14.33 -5.87 -3.14
N LEU A 185 14.84 -7.10 -3.34
CA LEU A 185 15.54 -7.48 -4.57
C LEU A 185 14.61 -7.52 -5.78
N LEU A 186 13.38 -8.03 -5.64
CA LEU A 186 12.38 -8.00 -6.72
C LEU A 186 12.04 -6.56 -7.10
N PHE A 187 11.82 -5.68 -6.11
CA PHE A 187 11.56 -4.27 -6.38
C PHE A 187 12.76 -3.59 -7.04
N ALA A 188 13.99 -3.87 -6.57
CA ALA A 188 15.21 -3.33 -7.16
C ALA A 188 15.41 -3.79 -8.61
N ALA A 189 15.14 -5.08 -8.88
CA ALA A 189 15.21 -5.64 -10.22
C ALA A 189 14.30 -4.90 -11.20
N HIS A 190 13.07 -4.65 -10.80
CA HIS A 190 12.10 -3.93 -11.63
C HIS A 190 12.40 -2.42 -11.69
N ARG A 191 12.66 -1.78 -10.53
CA ARG A 191 12.87 -0.33 -10.47
C ARG A 191 14.09 0.11 -11.27
N TRP A 192 15.19 -0.63 -11.16
CA TRP A 192 16.45 -0.28 -11.80
C TRP A 192 16.79 -1.14 -13.02
N ASN A 193 15.85 -1.98 -13.46
CA ASN A 193 15.99 -2.88 -14.60
C ASN A 193 17.30 -3.69 -14.54
N ASP A 194 17.50 -4.43 -13.44
CA ASP A 194 18.73 -5.15 -13.14
C ASP A 194 18.47 -6.64 -12.92
N GLU A 195 18.88 -7.45 -13.91
CA GLU A 195 18.71 -8.91 -13.88
C GLU A 195 19.53 -9.59 -12.76
N GLY A 196 20.57 -8.96 -12.26
CA GLY A 196 21.37 -9.48 -11.16
C GLY A 196 20.56 -9.58 -9.87
N TYR A 197 19.78 -8.57 -9.55
CA TYR A 197 18.86 -8.61 -8.41
C TYR A 197 17.74 -9.63 -8.62
N MET A 198 17.19 -9.72 -9.83
CA MET A 198 16.16 -10.72 -10.15
C MET A 198 16.69 -12.14 -9.93
N LYS A 199 17.90 -12.45 -10.42
CA LYS A 199 18.55 -13.74 -10.23
C LYS A 199 18.74 -14.08 -8.75
N ASP A 200 19.22 -13.13 -7.95
CA ASP A 200 19.43 -13.32 -6.52
C ASP A 200 18.08 -13.54 -5.80
N ALA A 201 17.05 -12.74 -6.11
CA ALA A 201 15.69 -12.91 -5.59
C ALA A 201 15.11 -14.29 -5.88
N GLN A 202 15.19 -14.75 -7.14
CA GLN A 202 14.70 -16.07 -7.54
C GLN A 202 15.44 -17.22 -6.85
N SER A 203 16.74 -17.02 -6.56
CA SER A 203 17.53 -18.00 -5.81
C SER A 203 17.01 -18.18 -4.38
N ILE A 204 16.69 -17.07 -3.69
CA ILE A 204 16.13 -17.11 -2.32
C ILE A 204 14.70 -17.67 -2.36
N LEU A 205 13.84 -17.21 -3.28
CA LEU A 205 12.48 -17.71 -3.46
C LEU A 205 12.44 -19.24 -3.66
N LYS A 206 13.36 -19.77 -4.47
CA LYS A 206 13.50 -21.22 -4.67
C LYS A 206 13.91 -21.94 -3.38
N ALA A 207 14.81 -21.33 -2.58
CA ALA A 207 15.26 -21.91 -1.32
C ALA A 207 14.16 -22.03 -0.28
N CYS A 208 13.12 -21.20 -0.34
CA CYS A 208 11.99 -21.23 0.61
C CYS A 208 11.21 -22.55 0.61
N TRP A 209 11.33 -23.39 -0.43
CA TRP A 209 10.58 -24.63 -0.61
C TRP A 209 11.47 -25.86 -0.81
N LYS A 210 12.40 -26.10 0.09
CA LYS A 210 13.39 -27.19 -0.01
C LYS A 210 12.82 -28.56 0.31
N GLY A 211 11.77 -28.63 1.09
CA GLY A 211 11.29 -29.89 1.66
C GLY A 211 12.16 -30.41 2.81
N ASN A 212 11.82 -31.60 3.30
CA ASN A 212 12.56 -32.30 4.38
C ASN A 212 12.77 -31.46 5.66
N GLY A 213 11.79 -30.63 6.02
CA GLY A 213 11.84 -29.77 7.21
C GLY A 213 12.80 -28.59 7.12
N GLN A 214 13.31 -28.27 5.93
CA GLN A 214 14.23 -27.17 5.69
C GLN A 214 13.61 -26.02 4.88
N SER A 215 12.30 -26.05 4.69
CA SER A 215 11.57 -24.97 4.01
C SER A 215 11.32 -23.81 4.95
N LEU A 216 11.44 -22.58 4.44
CA LEU A 216 11.08 -21.37 5.17
C LEU A 216 9.58 -21.31 5.43
N TYR A 217 8.78 -21.80 4.50
CA TYR A 217 7.34 -21.96 4.62
C TYR A 217 6.99 -23.43 4.85
N SER A 218 6.11 -23.70 5.81
CA SER A 218 5.65 -25.06 6.10
C SER A 218 5.05 -25.72 4.86
N GLU A 219 5.51 -26.93 4.53
CA GLU A 219 4.98 -27.70 3.41
C GLU A 219 3.52 -28.17 3.62
N GLN A 220 3.00 -28.07 4.84
CA GLN A 220 1.65 -28.51 5.22
C GLN A 220 0.69 -27.34 5.39
N SER A 221 1.12 -26.27 6.09
CA SER A 221 0.28 -25.10 6.37
C SER A 221 0.51 -23.93 5.43
N TYR A 222 1.61 -23.91 4.69
CA TYR A 222 2.02 -22.82 3.78
C TYR A 222 2.23 -21.47 4.49
N ILE A 223 2.50 -21.49 5.79
CA ILE A 223 2.80 -20.32 6.63
C ILE A 223 4.31 -20.29 6.91
N ALA A 224 4.89 -19.10 7.04
CA ALA A 224 6.29 -18.94 7.41
C ALA A 224 6.55 -19.56 8.78
N THR A 225 7.58 -20.42 8.86
CA THR A 225 8.00 -21.07 10.11
C THR A 225 8.86 -20.12 10.92
N PHE A 226 9.02 -20.42 12.21
CA PHE A 226 9.96 -19.64 13.03
C PHE A 226 11.40 -19.79 12.55
N GLN A 227 11.80 -21.02 12.23
CA GLN A 227 13.09 -21.33 11.63
C GLN A 227 12.97 -22.53 10.68
N PRO A 228 13.59 -22.49 9.49
CA PRO A 228 13.51 -23.56 8.51
C PRO A 228 14.31 -24.84 8.88
N SER A 229 15.08 -24.80 9.94
CA SER A 229 15.91 -25.93 10.40
C SER A 229 15.17 -26.94 11.29
N ASP A 230 13.95 -26.64 11.70
CA ASP A 230 13.20 -27.45 12.63
C ASP A 230 12.08 -28.20 11.92
N GLY A 231 12.35 -29.43 11.51
CA GLY A 231 11.51 -30.24 10.61
C GLY A 231 10.06 -30.47 11.03
N ASN A 232 9.68 -30.12 12.25
CA ASN A 232 8.32 -30.20 12.78
C ASN A 232 7.78 -28.82 13.21
N ASN A 233 8.27 -27.75 12.59
CA ASN A 233 7.88 -26.40 12.97
C ASN A 233 6.40 -26.17 12.66
N THR A 234 5.59 -26.05 13.70
CA THR A 234 4.13 -25.84 13.65
C THR A 234 3.74 -24.43 14.13
N TRP A 235 4.73 -23.56 14.33
CA TRP A 235 4.56 -22.22 14.83
C TRP A 235 5.54 -21.25 14.13
N GLY A 236 5.28 -19.98 14.29
CA GLY A 236 6.10 -18.92 13.75
C GLY A 236 5.89 -17.62 14.53
N ASP A 237 6.37 -16.54 13.98
CA ASP A 237 6.04 -15.20 14.42
C ASP A 237 4.84 -14.70 13.60
N ALA A 238 3.83 -14.12 14.25
CA ALA A 238 2.66 -13.58 13.57
C ALA A 238 3.06 -12.48 12.56
N SER A 239 4.10 -11.71 12.86
CA SER A 239 4.60 -10.64 12.00
C SER A 239 5.35 -11.12 10.75
N TYR A 240 5.76 -12.40 10.68
CA TYR A 240 6.28 -13.01 9.45
C TYR A 240 5.18 -13.23 8.40
N SER A 241 3.92 -13.07 8.79
CA SER A 241 2.80 -13.04 7.87
C SER A 241 2.71 -11.68 7.17
N LEU A 242 3.30 -11.60 5.97
CA LEU A 242 3.28 -10.44 5.08
C LEU A 242 2.46 -10.79 3.81
N PRO A 243 1.11 -10.78 3.89
CA PRO A 243 0.28 -11.30 2.81
C PRO A 243 0.50 -10.59 1.48
N ALA A 244 0.72 -9.28 1.47
CA ALA A 244 1.00 -8.54 0.24
C ALA A 244 2.30 -9.00 -0.45
N PHE A 245 3.35 -9.31 0.32
CA PHE A 245 4.60 -9.80 -0.26
C PHE A 245 4.45 -11.22 -0.81
N VAL A 246 3.75 -12.08 -0.06
CA VAL A 246 3.51 -13.46 -0.51
C VAL A 246 2.63 -13.50 -1.77
N ASP A 247 1.69 -12.55 -1.91
CA ASP A 247 0.91 -12.39 -3.14
C ASP A 247 1.83 -12.05 -4.33
N LEU A 248 2.75 -11.11 -4.16
CA LEU A 248 3.75 -10.78 -5.18
C LEU A 248 4.70 -11.95 -5.48
N PHE A 249 5.11 -12.73 -4.47
CA PHE A 249 5.90 -13.95 -4.69
C PHE A 249 5.15 -14.95 -5.55
N SER A 250 3.83 -15.09 -5.36
CA SER A 250 3.01 -15.99 -6.18
C SER A 250 2.95 -15.57 -7.65
N ARG A 251 3.08 -14.29 -7.93
CA ARG A 251 3.04 -13.71 -9.28
C ARG A 251 4.40 -13.75 -9.97
N TRP A 252 5.48 -13.49 -9.21
CA TRP A 252 6.80 -13.22 -9.78
C TRP A 252 7.81 -14.35 -9.59
N SER A 253 7.52 -15.35 -8.75
CA SER A 253 8.41 -16.51 -8.62
C SER A 253 8.36 -17.39 -9.86
N THR A 254 9.54 -17.80 -10.33
CA THR A 254 9.67 -18.71 -11.47
C THR A 254 9.54 -20.18 -11.07
N THR A 255 9.46 -20.49 -9.77
CA THR A 255 9.40 -21.83 -9.22
C THR A 255 8.36 -21.92 -8.10
N ASN A 256 7.80 -23.13 -7.89
CA ASN A 256 6.87 -23.41 -6.80
C ASN A 256 5.61 -22.50 -6.78
N THR A 257 5.16 -22.01 -7.93
CA THR A 257 4.02 -21.08 -8.05
C THR A 257 2.75 -21.58 -7.37
N GLU A 258 2.42 -22.85 -7.46
CA GLU A 258 1.26 -23.44 -6.75
C GLU A 258 1.40 -23.36 -5.22
N LYS A 259 2.62 -23.55 -4.68
CA LYS A 259 2.87 -23.43 -3.26
C LYS A 259 2.74 -21.97 -2.81
N TRP A 260 3.25 -21.04 -3.60
CA TRP A 260 3.12 -19.61 -3.34
C TRP A 260 1.66 -19.15 -3.36
N LEU A 261 0.83 -19.62 -4.30
CA LEU A 261 -0.61 -19.34 -4.32
C LEU A 261 -1.32 -19.83 -3.06
N LYS A 262 -0.97 -21.02 -2.56
CA LYS A 262 -1.49 -21.53 -1.28
C LYS A 262 -0.99 -20.73 -0.10
N ALA A 263 0.29 -20.33 -0.13
CA ALA A 263 0.89 -19.49 0.91
C ALA A 263 0.23 -18.10 1.00
N THR A 264 -0.16 -17.49 -0.11
CA THR A 264 -0.89 -16.22 -0.15
C THR A 264 -2.17 -16.31 0.69
N LYS A 265 -2.98 -17.35 0.45
CA LYS A 265 -4.21 -17.55 1.24
C LYS A 265 -3.92 -17.87 2.71
N ALA A 266 -2.96 -18.78 2.95
CA ALA A 266 -2.61 -19.22 4.29
C ALA A 266 -2.07 -18.06 5.15
N THR A 267 -1.26 -17.18 4.56
CA THR A 267 -0.69 -16.02 5.24
C THR A 267 -1.77 -15.00 5.61
N ARG A 268 -2.75 -14.72 4.72
CA ARG A 268 -3.92 -13.87 5.03
C ARG A 268 -4.76 -14.46 6.16
N ASP A 269 -5.03 -15.77 6.10
CA ASP A 269 -5.78 -16.48 7.14
C ASP A 269 -5.03 -16.46 8.48
N HIS A 270 -3.71 -16.64 8.47
CA HIS A 270 -2.89 -16.70 9.69
C HIS A 270 -2.84 -15.36 10.41
N ILE A 271 -2.50 -14.26 9.73
CA ILE A 271 -2.43 -12.95 10.39
C ILE A 271 -3.78 -12.53 10.98
N TYR A 272 -4.89 -12.84 10.29
CA TYR A 272 -6.22 -12.57 10.80
C TYR A 272 -6.54 -13.40 12.05
N LYS A 273 -6.19 -14.70 12.05
CA LYS A 273 -6.43 -15.60 13.21
C LYS A 273 -5.53 -15.27 14.39
N SER A 274 -4.33 -14.75 14.16
CA SER A 274 -3.38 -14.37 15.20
C SER A 274 -3.84 -13.14 15.99
N ALA A 275 -4.67 -12.29 15.37
CA ALA A 275 -5.23 -11.14 16.05
C ALA A 275 -6.36 -11.57 17.00
N ASN A 276 -6.24 -11.17 18.25
CA ASN A 276 -7.28 -11.41 19.26
C ASN A 276 -8.58 -10.69 18.85
N PRO A 277 -9.74 -11.35 18.86
CA PRO A 277 -11.00 -10.77 18.38
C PRO A 277 -11.53 -9.61 19.24
N GLN A 278 -11.05 -9.41 20.48
CA GLN A 278 -11.46 -8.35 21.39
C GLN A 278 -10.46 -7.20 21.48
N SER A 279 -9.17 -7.47 21.29
CA SER A 279 -8.11 -6.45 21.37
C SER A 279 -7.52 -6.09 20.01
N GLY A 280 -7.60 -6.98 19.01
CA GLY A 280 -6.92 -6.84 17.73
C GLY A 280 -5.41 -7.12 17.80
N LEU A 281 -4.88 -7.47 18.97
CA LEU A 281 -3.46 -7.68 19.20
C LEU A 281 -3.03 -9.08 18.73
N CYS A 282 -1.91 -9.18 18.04
CA CYS A 282 -1.21 -10.44 17.81
C CYS A 282 -0.27 -10.75 18.98
N SER A 283 0.02 -12.04 19.23
CA SER A 283 1.15 -12.40 20.09
C SER A 283 2.46 -12.32 19.30
N ASP A 284 3.57 -12.18 20.01
CA ASP A 284 4.91 -12.19 19.43
C ASP A 284 5.13 -13.48 18.62
N TYR A 285 4.91 -14.62 19.26
CA TYR A 285 4.89 -15.91 18.57
C TYR A 285 3.49 -16.53 18.56
N SER A 286 3.16 -17.20 17.46
CA SER A 286 1.86 -17.84 17.26
C SER A 286 1.98 -19.23 16.65
N ASN A 287 1.09 -20.14 17.06
CA ASN A 287 0.83 -21.37 16.36
C ASN A 287 0.20 -21.08 14.99
N PHE A 288 0.27 -22.01 14.06
CA PHE A 288 -0.32 -21.82 12.73
C PHE A 288 -1.86 -21.74 12.70
N ASP A 289 -2.52 -22.06 13.82
CA ASP A 289 -3.94 -21.80 14.02
C ASP A 289 -4.25 -20.38 14.52
N GLY A 290 -3.21 -19.57 14.78
CA GLY A 290 -3.30 -18.18 15.25
C GLY A 290 -3.27 -18.04 16.78
N THR A 291 -3.28 -19.13 17.55
CA THR A 291 -3.18 -19.04 19.03
C THR A 291 -1.76 -18.67 19.47
N PRO A 292 -1.59 -17.94 20.60
CA PRO A 292 -0.26 -17.62 21.12
C PRO A 292 0.60 -18.87 21.34
N HIS A 293 1.89 -18.77 21.00
CA HIS A 293 2.85 -19.84 21.20
C HIS A 293 3.90 -19.44 22.24
N TYR A 294 4.10 -20.31 23.24
CA TYR A 294 5.16 -20.11 24.24
C TYR A 294 6.50 -20.65 23.71
N ALA A 295 7.48 -19.76 23.58
CA ALA A 295 8.86 -20.14 23.32
C ALA A 295 9.81 -19.09 23.94
N PHE A 296 10.92 -19.52 24.47
CA PHE A 296 12.03 -18.72 25.02
C PHE A 296 11.68 -17.85 26.24
N SER A 297 10.55 -17.15 26.29
CA SER A 297 10.14 -16.28 27.38
C SER A 297 8.63 -16.08 27.44
N ASP A 298 8.12 -15.55 28.56
CA ASP A 298 6.70 -15.20 28.73
C ASP A 298 6.21 -14.12 27.76
N ASN A 299 7.12 -13.32 27.21
CA ASN A 299 6.75 -12.28 26.26
C ASN A 299 6.31 -12.86 24.91
N SER A 300 6.74 -14.07 24.56
CA SER A 300 6.36 -14.73 23.31
C SER A 300 4.83 -14.86 23.11
N THR A 301 4.08 -15.00 24.20
CA THR A 301 2.62 -15.11 24.17
C THR A 301 1.90 -13.75 24.28
N LYS A 302 2.63 -12.64 24.31
CA LYS A 302 2.11 -11.29 24.49
C LYS A 302 2.21 -10.48 23.22
N TYR A 303 1.46 -9.39 23.15
CA TYR A 303 1.72 -8.34 22.19
C TYR A 303 2.96 -7.57 22.65
N ALA A 304 4.07 -7.88 22.05
CA ALA A 304 5.37 -7.32 22.37
C ALA A 304 6.29 -7.42 21.14
N PHE A 305 7.42 -6.72 21.16
CA PHE A 305 8.48 -6.82 20.16
C PHE A 305 7.98 -6.87 18.71
N ASP A 306 8.09 -8.03 18.07
CA ASP A 306 7.81 -8.21 16.65
C ASP A 306 6.32 -8.11 16.31
N ALA A 307 5.43 -8.44 17.25
CA ALA A 307 3.99 -8.34 17.09
C ALA A 307 3.51 -6.92 16.71
N ILE A 308 4.27 -5.87 17.04
CA ILE A 308 3.91 -4.49 16.71
C ILE A 308 3.88 -4.21 15.20
N ARG A 309 4.51 -5.07 14.37
CA ARG A 309 4.50 -4.97 12.91
C ARG A 309 3.21 -5.49 12.28
N CYS A 310 2.45 -6.35 12.97
CA CYS A 310 1.25 -6.98 12.41
C CYS A 310 0.22 -5.98 11.86
N PRO A 311 -0.10 -4.86 12.55
CA PRO A 311 -1.01 -3.84 12.01
C PRO A 311 -0.55 -3.26 10.67
N MET A 312 0.75 -3.01 10.51
CA MET A 312 1.31 -2.56 9.25
C MET A 312 1.16 -3.62 8.15
N ASN A 313 1.36 -4.89 8.46
CA ASN A 313 1.33 -5.97 7.48
C ASN A 313 -0.06 -6.17 6.86
N TYR A 314 -1.13 -6.20 7.66
CA TYR A 314 -2.46 -6.31 7.10
C TYR A 314 -2.98 -4.98 6.52
N GLY A 315 -2.60 -3.84 7.08
CA GLY A 315 -2.90 -2.53 6.52
C GLY A 315 -2.27 -2.35 5.13
N MET A 316 -1.03 -2.81 4.94
CA MET A 316 -0.36 -2.86 3.65
C MET A 316 -1.13 -3.71 2.63
N ASP A 317 -1.58 -4.92 3.00
CA ASP A 317 -2.35 -5.79 2.12
C ASP A 317 -3.69 -5.16 1.71
N SER A 318 -4.34 -4.43 2.63
CA SER A 318 -5.62 -3.78 2.37
C SER A 318 -5.55 -2.75 1.25
N TYR A 319 -4.57 -1.85 1.27
CA TYR A 319 -4.50 -0.80 0.24
C TYR A 319 -3.77 -1.25 -1.03
N LEU A 320 -2.83 -2.20 -0.93
CA LEU A 320 -2.11 -2.69 -2.10
C LEU A 320 -2.95 -3.63 -2.96
N PHE A 321 -3.73 -4.50 -2.34
CA PHE A 321 -4.51 -5.50 -3.07
C PHE A 321 -6.03 -5.31 -2.97
N GLY A 322 -6.54 -4.70 -1.92
CA GLY A 322 -7.98 -4.48 -1.73
C GLY A 322 -8.79 -5.77 -1.60
N VAL A 323 -8.16 -6.85 -1.13
CA VAL A 323 -8.79 -8.16 -0.94
C VAL A 323 -9.13 -8.39 0.53
N ASP A 324 -10.11 -9.28 0.78
CA ASP A 324 -10.48 -9.68 2.14
C ASP A 324 -10.87 -8.50 3.08
N MET A 325 -11.41 -7.45 2.50
CA MET A 325 -11.65 -6.17 3.17
C MET A 325 -12.60 -6.29 4.38
N GLU A 326 -13.55 -7.23 4.38
CA GLU A 326 -14.42 -7.45 5.54
C GLU A 326 -13.62 -7.80 6.80
N ARG A 327 -12.69 -8.76 6.72
CA ARG A 327 -11.83 -9.16 7.84
C ARG A 327 -10.81 -8.07 8.18
N GLN A 328 -10.23 -7.42 7.16
CA GLN A 328 -9.26 -6.35 7.33
C GLN A 328 -9.87 -5.15 8.05
N THR A 329 -11.04 -4.69 7.62
CA THR A 329 -11.80 -3.61 8.27
C THR A 329 -12.16 -3.97 9.72
N LYS A 330 -12.61 -5.22 9.95
CA LYS A 330 -12.95 -5.67 11.30
C LYS A 330 -11.74 -5.62 12.25
N ILE A 331 -10.60 -6.14 11.85
CA ILE A 331 -9.38 -6.14 12.67
C ILE A 331 -8.90 -4.70 12.92
N ALA A 332 -8.90 -3.87 11.88
CA ALA A 332 -8.48 -2.47 11.97
C ALA A 332 -9.36 -1.68 12.95
N LYS A 333 -10.68 -1.89 12.94
CA LYS A 333 -11.59 -1.28 13.92
C LYS A 333 -11.23 -1.69 15.35
N VAL A 334 -11.08 -2.99 15.59
CA VAL A 334 -10.82 -3.51 16.95
C VAL A 334 -9.51 -2.97 17.53
N ILE A 335 -8.41 -2.99 16.78
CA ILE A 335 -7.12 -2.50 17.27
C ILE A 335 -7.10 -0.98 17.42
N THR A 336 -7.74 -0.25 16.52
CA THR A 336 -7.84 1.21 16.59
C THR A 336 -8.62 1.64 17.84
N ASP A 337 -9.76 1.02 18.10
CA ASP A 337 -10.55 1.24 19.31
C ASP A 337 -9.79 0.82 20.58
N PHE A 338 -9.02 -0.25 20.52
CA PHE A 338 -8.22 -0.72 21.63
C PHE A 338 -7.20 0.32 22.08
N PHE A 339 -6.37 0.83 21.18
CA PHE A 339 -5.37 1.84 21.50
C PHE A 339 -5.98 3.20 21.84
N GLU A 340 -7.13 3.54 21.27
CA GLU A 340 -7.88 4.74 21.68
C GLU A 340 -8.34 4.65 23.13
N ARG A 341 -8.88 3.49 23.56
CA ARG A 341 -9.26 3.25 24.97
C ARG A 341 -8.06 3.24 25.92
N ASP A 342 -6.91 2.70 25.49
CA ASP A 342 -5.66 2.76 26.26
C ASP A 342 -5.11 4.18 26.38
N GLY A 343 -5.52 5.08 25.49
CA GLY A 343 -4.99 6.45 25.38
C GLY A 343 -3.56 6.49 24.87
N TYR A 344 -3.13 5.45 24.14
CA TYR A 344 -1.78 5.30 23.56
C TYR A 344 -0.67 5.42 24.59
N ARG A 345 -0.85 4.78 25.75
CA ARG A 345 0.09 4.85 26.89
C ARG A 345 1.06 3.68 26.90
N HIS A 346 0.57 2.47 26.59
CA HIS A 346 1.34 1.26 26.75
C HIS A 346 1.72 0.64 25.40
N GLY A 347 2.94 0.13 25.33
CA GLY A 347 3.49 -0.54 24.16
C GLY A 347 3.32 -2.06 24.15
N HIS A 348 3.12 -2.67 25.31
CA HIS A 348 3.02 -4.11 25.46
C HIS A 348 1.78 -4.49 26.26
N PHE A 349 1.20 -5.66 25.96
CA PHE A 349 -0.01 -6.17 26.60
C PHE A 349 0.00 -7.70 26.62
N ASN A 350 -0.77 -8.31 27.50
CA ASN A 350 -1.21 -9.67 27.24
C ASN A 350 -1.97 -9.71 25.91
N TRP A 351 -1.98 -10.86 25.25
CA TRP A 351 -2.67 -11.00 23.95
C TRP A 351 -4.17 -10.64 24.00
N ASP A 352 -4.83 -10.87 25.15
CA ASP A 352 -6.23 -10.47 25.36
C ASP A 352 -6.44 -8.97 25.64
N GLY A 353 -5.37 -8.17 25.63
CA GLY A 353 -5.42 -6.73 25.87
C GLY A 353 -5.35 -6.33 27.34
N THR A 354 -5.17 -7.26 28.25
CA THR A 354 -4.98 -6.96 29.67
C THR A 354 -3.51 -6.63 30.01
N SER A 355 -3.27 -6.05 31.20
CA SER A 355 -1.93 -5.84 31.76
C SER A 355 -0.97 -5.03 30.85
N GLY A 356 -1.38 -3.83 30.42
CA GLY A 356 -0.52 -2.93 29.66
C GLY A 356 0.75 -2.52 30.44
N TYR A 357 1.91 -2.51 29.76
CA TYR A 357 3.21 -2.07 30.30
C TYR A 357 4.11 -1.55 29.19
N GLY A 358 5.22 -0.92 29.56
CA GLY A 358 6.11 -0.25 28.59
C GLY A 358 5.44 0.93 27.90
N ASP A 359 6.21 1.77 27.26
CA ASP A 359 5.70 2.96 26.59
C ASP A 359 5.24 2.65 25.16
N PHE A 360 4.19 3.32 24.70
CA PHE A 360 3.76 3.30 23.30
C PHE A 360 4.82 3.99 22.44
N THR A 361 5.30 3.30 21.40
CA THR A 361 6.43 3.73 20.59
C THR A 361 6.03 4.40 19.27
N ILE A 362 6.97 5.06 18.61
CA ILE A 362 6.73 5.62 17.28
C ILE A 362 6.55 4.53 16.22
N GLY A 363 7.22 3.38 16.38
CA GLY A 363 7.02 2.20 15.51
C GLY A 363 5.57 1.75 15.55
N GLN A 364 5.00 1.67 16.75
CA GLN A 364 3.57 1.34 16.94
C GLN A 364 2.64 2.41 16.39
N ALA A 365 2.97 3.70 16.60
CA ALA A 365 2.18 4.80 16.04
C ALA A 365 2.10 4.70 14.52
N GLY A 366 3.22 4.41 13.86
CA GLY A 366 3.29 4.19 12.42
C GLY A 366 2.51 2.94 11.98
N ALA A 367 2.79 1.78 12.60
CA ALA A 367 2.15 0.52 12.24
C ALA A 367 0.62 0.56 12.38
N ASN A 368 0.13 1.12 13.51
CA ASN A 368 -1.31 1.29 13.73
C ASN A 368 -1.94 2.27 12.73
N ALA A 369 -1.21 3.30 12.32
CA ALA A 369 -1.70 4.24 11.31
C ALA A 369 -1.82 3.57 9.93
N VAL A 370 -0.90 2.66 9.55
CA VAL A 370 -1.03 1.90 8.30
C VAL A 370 -2.26 0.98 8.34
N ALA A 371 -2.59 0.37 9.48
CA ALA A 371 -3.82 -0.41 9.61
C ALA A 371 -5.09 0.38 9.25
N THR A 372 -5.09 1.70 9.44
CA THR A 372 -6.25 2.55 9.13
C THR A 372 -6.56 2.69 7.65
N TYR A 373 -5.71 2.21 6.74
CA TYR A 373 -6.07 2.12 5.32
C TYR A 373 -7.37 1.33 5.10
N ALA A 374 -7.61 0.28 5.90
CA ALA A 374 -8.84 -0.49 5.85
C ALA A 374 -10.09 0.26 6.40
N LEU A 375 -9.91 1.47 6.95
CA LEU A 375 -10.97 2.29 7.55
C LEU A 375 -11.23 3.60 6.81
N LEU A 376 -10.55 3.87 5.70
CA LEU A 376 -10.64 5.18 5.02
C LEU A 376 -12.03 5.48 4.50
N GLU A 377 -12.82 4.45 4.14
CA GLU A 377 -14.20 4.57 3.67
C GLU A 377 -15.24 4.43 4.80
N GLU A 378 -14.81 4.22 6.05
CA GLU A 378 -15.69 4.04 7.21
C GLU A 378 -16.02 5.40 7.84
N GLU A 379 -17.17 5.98 7.51
CA GLU A 379 -17.56 7.33 7.97
C GLU A 379 -17.55 7.47 9.51
N ASP A 380 -17.98 6.42 10.24
CA ASP A 380 -18.01 6.42 11.72
C ASP A 380 -16.60 6.44 12.34
N TYR A 381 -15.56 6.08 11.58
CA TYR A 381 -14.16 6.04 12.02
C TYR A 381 -13.34 7.25 11.57
N LYS A 382 -13.88 8.11 10.75
CA LYS A 382 -13.15 9.19 10.08
C LYS A 382 -12.36 10.10 11.03
N ASP A 383 -12.95 10.53 12.13
CA ASP A 383 -12.29 11.40 13.09
C ASP A 383 -11.21 10.65 13.90
N LEU A 384 -11.47 9.38 14.24
CA LEU A 384 -10.50 8.53 14.92
C LEU A 384 -9.30 8.21 14.00
N VAL A 385 -9.56 7.88 12.73
CA VAL A 385 -8.52 7.70 11.71
C VAL A 385 -7.64 8.94 11.58
N LYS A 386 -8.24 10.15 11.50
CA LYS A 386 -7.47 11.40 11.49
C LYS A 386 -6.59 11.57 12.73
N LYS A 387 -7.10 11.22 13.91
CA LYS A 387 -6.33 11.28 15.17
C LYS A 387 -5.13 10.34 15.15
N VAL A 388 -5.32 9.10 14.68
CA VAL A 388 -4.25 8.10 14.56
C VAL A 388 -3.20 8.55 13.54
N LEU A 389 -3.63 9.02 12.37
CA LEU A 389 -2.75 9.57 11.34
C LEU A 389 -1.97 10.79 11.84
N GLN A 390 -2.62 11.71 12.55
CA GLN A 390 -1.95 12.88 13.13
C GLN A 390 -0.88 12.47 14.13
N LYS A 391 -1.15 11.47 14.98
CA LYS A 391 -0.16 10.94 15.93
C LYS A 391 1.07 10.38 15.19
N ALA A 392 0.88 9.61 14.12
CA ALA A 392 1.98 9.09 13.31
C ALA A 392 2.76 10.22 12.62
N TRP A 393 2.07 11.23 12.08
CA TRP A 393 2.70 12.40 11.45
C TRP A 393 3.55 13.22 12.42
N ASP A 394 3.07 13.42 13.64
CA ASP A 394 3.74 14.25 14.67
C ASP A 394 4.90 13.50 15.35
N SER A 395 5.01 12.19 15.14
CA SER A 395 6.10 11.39 15.68
C SER A 395 7.44 11.87 15.14
N LYS A 396 8.42 11.99 16.05
CA LYS A 396 9.77 12.44 15.72
C LYS A 396 10.72 11.26 15.63
N PRO A 397 11.70 11.28 14.72
CA PRO A 397 12.73 10.25 14.67
C PRO A 397 13.46 10.09 16.00
N ILE A 398 13.71 8.84 16.40
CA ILE A 398 14.33 8.50 17.69
C ILE A 398 15.84 8.71 17.62
N VAL A 399 16.40 9.24 18.69
CA VAL A 399 17.83 9.32 18.96
C VAL A 399 18.23 8.28 20.02
N GLY A 400 19.53 7.99 20.16
CA GLY A 400 20.04 7.09 21.19
C GLY A 400 19.91 5.61 20.85
N SER A 401 19.93 4.73 21.86
CA SER A 401 20.08 3.28 21.65
C SER A 401 18.84 2.59 21.03
N GLN A 402 17.66 3.14 21.23
CA GLN A 402 16.41 2.54 20.75
C GLN A 402 16.04 2.92 19.31
N ARG A 403 16.89 3.67 18.61
CA ARG A 403 16.59 4.18 17.26
C ARG A 403 16.56 3.14 16.15
N TYR A 404 17.06 1.94 16.40
CA TYR A 404 17.12 0.87 15.40
C TYR A 404 15.72 0.35 15.04
N TYR A 405 15.10 -0.43 15.90
CA TYR A 405 13.86 -1.16 15.59
C TYR A 405 12.67 -0.23 15.37
N ASP A 406 12.29 0.52 16.39
CA ASP A 406 11.16 1.45 16.29
C ASP A 406 11.36 2.52 15.22
N GLY A 407 12.60 2.97 15.02
CA GLY A 407 12.93 3.94 13.99
C GLY A 407 12.74 3.40 12.58
N LEU A 408 13.19 2.18 12.31
CA LEU A 408 13.04 1.56 10.98
C LEU A 408 11.59 1.16 10.70
N VAL A 409 10.87 0.60 11.68
CA VAL A 409 9.43 0.30 11.55
C VAL A 409 8.64 1.58 11.30
N HIS A 410 8.93 2.65 12.04
CA HIS A 410 8.31 3.97 11.80
C HIS A 410 8.60 4.47 10.37
N TYR A 411 9.85 4.37 9.89
CA TYR A 411 10.19 4.83 8.55
C TYR A 411 9.43 4.04 7.47
N LEU A 412 9.38 2.70 7.59
CA LEU A 412 8.59 1.87 6.68
C LEU A 412 7.11 2.28 6.70
N ALA A 413 6.53 2.49 7.88
CA ALA A 413 5.16 2.95 8.02
C ALA A 413 4.93 4.33 7.36
N MET A 414 5.88 5.26 7.50
CA MET A 414 5.80 6.57 6.85
C MET A 414 5.86 6.46 5.32
N LEU A 415 6.65 5.53 4.76
CA LEU A 415 6.64 5.26 3.32
C LEU A 415 5.25 4.81 2.84
N HIS A 416 4.58 3.92 3.59
CA HIS A 416 3.20 3.52 3.29
C HIS A 416 2.26 4.73 3.34
N LEU A 417 2.22 5.46 4.45
CA LEU A 417 1.28 6.54 4.70
C LEU A 417 1.47 7.77 3.81
N THR A 418 2.66 7.96 3.28
CA THR A 418 2.95 9.02 2.30
C THR A 418 2.64 8.63 0.85
N GLY A 419 2.25 7.36 0.59
CA GLY A 419 2.06 6.84 -0.77
C GLY A 419 3.37 6.58 -1.52
N ASN A 420 4.49 6.51 -0.80
CA ASN A 420 5.82 6.27 -1.38
C ASN A 420 6.29 4.82 -1.27
N PHE A 421 5.54 3.96 -0.59
CA PHE A 421 5.76 2.51 -0.66
C PHE A 421 5.02 1.97 -1.89
N LYS A 422 5.74 1.81 -2.99
CA LYS A 422 5.18 1.42 -4.29
C LYS A 422 5.57 -0.01 -4.65
N ILE A 423 4.69 -0.70 -5.36
CA ILE A 423 5.02 -1.96 -6.02
C ILE A 423 5.68 -1.63 -7.35
N TRP A 424 7.00 -1.77 -7.38
CA TRP A 424 7.78 -1.60 -8.61
C TRP A 424 7.62 -2.83 -9.48
N LYS A 425 7.22 -2.64 -10.73
CA LYS A 425 6.87 -3.71 -11.67
C LYS A 425 7.75 -3.67 -12.90
N GLU A 426 7.82 -4.79 -13.60
CA GLU A 426 8.39 -4.82 -14.93
C GLU A 426 7.66 -3.80 -15.82
N LYS A 427 8.43 -3.03 -16.59
CA LYS A 427 7.86 -2.02 -17.48
C LYS A 427 7.09 -2.69 -18.59
N PRO A 428 5.78 -2.44 -18.73
CA PRO A 428 5.01 -3.03 -19.81
C PRO A 428 5.35 -2.38 -21.15
N GLU A 429 4.99 -3.06 -22.24
CA GLU A 429 5.02 -2.46 -23.56
C GLU A 429 4.03 -1.28 -23.60
N ILE A 430 4.48 -0.14 -24.14
CA ILE A 430 3.67 1.07 -24.26
C ILE A 430 3.21 1.20 -25.71
N GLU A 431 1.91 1.06 -25.94
CA GLU A 431 1.30 1.33 -27.26
C GLU A 431 1.01 2.83 -27.41
N LYS A 432 1.10 3.34 -28.63
CA LYS A 432 0.74 4.75 -28.91
C LYS A 432 -0.69 4.85 -29.40
N LYS A 433 -1.45 5.81 -28.86
CA LYS A 433 -2.83 6.09 -29.22
C LYS A 433 -3.00 7.58 -29.45
N THR A 434 -3.68 7.96 -30.54
CA THR A 434 -4.00 9.34 -30.82
C THR A 434 -5.50 9.57 -30.80
N ALA A 435 -5.92 10.74 -30.33
CA ALA A 435 -7.31 11.18 -30.34
C ALA A 435 -7.39 12.66 -30.73
N GLU A 436 -8.55 13.10 -31.20
CA GLU A 436 -8.78 14.51 -31.55
C GLU A 436 -9.86 15.13 -30.66
N GLY A 437 -9.48 16.15 -29.91
CA GLY A 437 -10.37 16.99 -29.12
C GLY A 437 -11.03 16.31 -27.90
N GLU A 438 -11.11 14.98 -27.87
CA GLU A 438 -11.74 14.25 -26.78
C GLU A 438 -11.11 12.87 -26.59
N PHE A 439 -10.94 12.46 -25.33
CA PHE A 439 -10.57 11.10 -24.96
C PHE A 439 -11.37 10.69 -23.72
N ASN A 440 -12.01 9.53 -23.76
CA ASN A 440 -12.82 8.97 -22.67
C ASN A 440 -13.84 9.97 -22.09
N GLY A 441 -14.54 10.73 -22.98
CA GLY A 441 -15.55 11.72 -22.58
C GLY A 441 -14.98 13.01 -21.98
N VAL A 442 -13.66 13.17 -21.94
CA VAL A 442 -12.97 14.41 -21.52
C VAL A 442 -12.53 15.16 -22.75
N SER A 443 -12.95 16.44 -22.87
CA SER A 443 -12.56 17.33 -23.98
C SER A 443 -11.26 18.05 -23.64
N TYR A 444 -10.37 18.16 -24.63
CA TYR A 444 -9.07 18.83 -24.54
C TYR A 444 -9.01 20.03 -25.50
N GLU A 445 -8.69 21.20 -24.95
CA GLU A 445 -8.50 22.43 -25.76
C GLU A 445 -7.09 22.53 -26.33
N ASN A 446 -6.12 21.94 -25.62
CA ASN A 446 -4.71 21.96 -26.01
C ASN A 446 -4.20 20.55 -26.25
N ASP A 447 -3.15 20.45 -27.05
CA ASP A 447 -2.42 19.21 -27.26
C ASP A 447 -1.92 18.70 -25.89
N THR A 448 -2.24 17.44 -25.57
CA THR A 448 -1.94 16.84 -24.26
C THR A 448 -1.49 15.41 -24.46
N THR A 449 -0.47 15.00 -23.74
CA THR A 449 0.00 13.60 -23.71
C THR A 449 -0.04 13.09 -22.28
N PHE A 450 -0.57 11.89 -22.10
CA PHE A 450 -0.70 11.23 -20.79
C PHE A 450 -0.70 9.71 -20.95
N HIS A 451 -0.58 8.97 -19.86
CA HIS A 451 -0.71 7.52 -19.88
C HIS A 451 -2.14 7.10 -19.54
N ALA A 452 -2.63 6.10 -20.27
CA ALA A 452 -3.91 5.44 -20.01
C ALA A 452 -3.71 3.92 -20.00
N PHE A 453 -4.33 3.27 -19.02
CA PHE A 453 -4.37 1.82 -18.93
C PHE A 453 -5.79 1.35 -19.25
N GLU A 454 -5.93 0.53 -20.30
CA GLU A 454 -7.22 0.08 -20.83
C GLU A 454 -7.08 -1.38 -21.28
N SER A 455 -7.99 -2.24 -20.86
CA SER A 455 -8.00 -3.66 -21.26
C SER A 455 -6.65 -4.35 -21.05
N CYS A 456 -6.02 -4.11 -19.90
CA CYS A 456 -4.72 -4.67 -19.51
C CYS A 456 -3.53 -4.27 -20.39
N LYS A 457 -3.64 -3.14 -21.08
CA LYS A 457 -2.56 -2.55 -21.88
C LYS A 457 -2.31 -1.10 -21.48
N LEU A 458 -1.05 -0.71 -21.52
CA LEU A 458 -0.64 0.66 -21.28
C LEU A 458 -0.49 1.41 -22.59
N TYR A 459 -1.10 2.59 -22.65
CA TYR A 459 -1.02 3.48 -23.82
C TYR A 459 -0.37 4.81 -23.43
N GLU A 460 0.48 5.32 -24.31
CA GLU A 460 0.80 6.75 -24.38
C GLU A 460 -0.21 7.40 -25.30
N VAL A 461 -1.13 8.18 -24.74
CA VAL A 461 -2.21 8.82 -25.47
C VAL A 461 -1.84 10.26 -25.75
N THR A 462 -1.81 10.63 -27.05
CA THR A 462 -1.68 12.03 -27.48
C THR A 462 -3.03 12.50 -27.98
N VAL A 463 -3.60 13.49 -27.32
CA VAL A 463 -4.83 14.16 -27.77
C VAL A 463 -4.46 15.48 -28.41
N THR A 464 -4.81 15.63 -29.69
CA THR A 464 -4.70 16.92 -30.37
C THR A 464 -5.88 17.80 -29.97
N GLY A 465 -5.61 18.91 -29.28
CA GLY A 465 -6.65 19.82 -28.79
C GLY A 465 -7.44 20.46 -29.91
N LYS A 466 -8.74 20.52 -29.77
CA LYS A 466 -9.56 21.36 -30.65
C LYS A 466 -9.43 22.80 -30.17
N LYS A 467 -8.58 23.60 -30.85
CA LYS A 467 -8.63 25.06 -30.69
C LYS A 467 -10.08 25.49 -30.92
N ALA A 468 -10.67 26.21 -29.98
CA ALA A 468 -11.97 26.84 -30.21
C ALA A 468 -11.89 27.57 -31.55
N ALA A 469 -12.82 27.27 -32.44
CA ALA A 469 -12.92 28.05 -33.68
C ALA A 469 -12.89 29.53 -33.32
N PRO A 470 -12.10 30.37 -33.96
CA PRO A 470 -12.12 31.80 -33.71
C PRO A 470 -13.59 32.23 -33.76
N GLY A 471 -14.08 32.86 -32.69
CA GLY A 471 -15.43 33.38 -32.65
C GLY A 471 -15.69 34.19 -33.92
N PRO A 472 -16.94 34.27 -34.37
CA PRO A 472 -17.25 35.01 -35.60
C PRO A 472 -16.57 36.37 -35.53
N ASP A 473 -15.87 36.73 -36.59
CA ASP A 473 -15.16 38.00 -36.70
C ASP A 473 -16.16 39.14 -36.50
N THR A 474 -16.17 39.72 -35.31
CA THR A 474 -17.07 40.81 -34.95
C THR A 474 -16.67 42.14 -35.54
N SER A 475 -15.58 42.19 -36.34
CA SER A 475 -15.14 43.40 -37.02
C SER A 475 -16.04 43.81 -38.23
N LEU A 476 -17.00 42.96 -38.63
CA LEU A 476 -17.93 43.17 -39.73
C LEU A 476 -19.38 43.41 -39.28
N VAL A 477 -19.67 43.58 -38.00
CA VAL A 477 -21.05 43.81 -37.51
C VAL A 477 -21.19 45.30 -37.16
N GLU A 478 -22.16 45.96 -37.84
CA GLU A 478 -22.54 47.36 -37.56
C GLU A 478 -22.88 47.55 -36.06
N PRO A 479 -22.48 48.68 -35.46
CA PRO A 479 -22.57 48.89 -34.00
C PRO A 479 -23.96 48.77 -33.37
N ASP A 480 -25.04 48.93 -34.13
CA ASP A 480 -26.41 48.95 -33.61
C ASP A 480 -27.02 47.52 -33.42
N ALA A 481 -26.44 46.48 -34.00
CA ALA A 481 -26.92 45.11 -33.80
C ALA A 481 -26.34 44.45 -32.55
N ILE A 482 -25.28 45.00 -31.97
CA ILE A 482 -24.59 44.43 -30.79
C ILE A 482 -25.27 44.85 -29.49
N ALA A 483 -25.95 45.98 -29.45
CA ALA A 483 -26.54 46.51 -28.21
C ALA A 483 -27.74 45.68 -27.68
N ASN A 484 -28.41 44.88 -28.53
CA ASN A 484 -29.54 44.05 -28.12
C ASN A 484 -29.22 42.58 -27.81
N ALA A 485 -28.00 42.11 -28.04
CA ALA A 485 -27.61 40.71 -27.83
C ALA A 485 -26.70 40.48 -26.60
N LEU A 486 -26.23 41.53 -25.93
CA LEU A 486 -25.22 41.46 -24.86
C LEU A 486 -25.73 42.05 -23.54
N ASN A 487 -26.87 41.56 -23.04
CA ASN A 487 -27.28 41.82 -21.65
C ASN A 487 -27.28 40.54 -20.82
N PHE A 488 -26.19 39.79 -20.78
CA PHE A 488 -25.93 38.72 -19.86
C PHE A 488 -24.58 38.88 -19.16
N ASN A 489 -24.44 39.99 -18.42
CA ASN A 489 -23.35 40.13 -17.48
C ASN A 489 -23.82 39.60 -16.11
N THR A 490 -24.08 38.30 -16.03
CA THR A 490 -24.35 37.66 -14.76
C THR A 490 -23.12 36.86 -14.38
N ASP A 491 -22.42 37.29 -13.34
CA ASP A 491 -21.37 36.49 -12.70
C ASP A 491 -22.02 35.26 -12.07
N ILE A 492 -21.89 34.12 -12.75
CA ILE A 492 -22.30 32.83 -12.21
C ILE A 492 -21.50 32.61 -10.94
N LYS A 493 -22.16 32.33 -9.84
CA LYS A 493 -21.55 32.01 -8.54
C LYS A 493 -21.86 30.57 -8.16
N ILE A 494 -20.84 29.88 -7.64
CA ILE A 494 -20.99 28.52 -7.13
C ILE A 494 -20.73 28.58 -5.63
N ARG A 495 -21.70 28.08 -4.84
CA ARG A 495 -21.57 27.98 -3.38
C ARG A 495 -21.79 26.56 -2.93
N ALA A 496 -20.92 26.09 -2.01
CA ALA A 496 -21.07 24.79 -1.39
C ALA A 496 -21.80 24.90 -0.04
N HIS A 497 -22.66 23.95 0.23
CA HIS A 497 -23.27 23.67 1.53
C HIS A 497 -23.08 22.19 1.86
N ALA A 498 -23.34 21.81 3.12
CA ALA A 498 -23.00 20.49 3.64
C ALA A 498 -23.39 19.29 2.74
N ASN A 499 -24.53 19.36 2.03
CA ASN A 499 -25.01 18.27 1.18
C ASN A 499 -25.40 18.71 -0.25
N SER A 500 -25.07 19.94 -0.64
CA SER A 500 -25.46 20.48 -1.95
C SER A 500 -24.49 21.56 -2.44
N ILE A 501 -24.56 21.80 -3.75
CA ILE A 501 -23.93 22.93 -4.42
C ILE A 501 -25.03 23.79 -5.00
N PHE A 502 -24.94 25.10 -4.84
CA PHE A 502 -25.85 26.05 -5.47
C PHE A 502 -25.16 26.71 -6.66
N ILE A 503 -25.79 26.62 -7.82
CA ILE A 503 -25.41 27.34 -9.04
C ILE A 503 -26.31 28.57 -9.11
N GLU A 504 -25.74 29.75 -8.87
CA GLU A 504 -26.47 31.03 -8.83
C GLU A 504 -26.19 31.85 -10.08
N ASN A 505 -27.18 32.59 -10.55
CA ASN A 505 -27.11 33.48 -11.71
C ASN A 505 -26.82 32.78 -13.06
N ALA A 506 -26.99 31.48 -13.14
CA ALA A 506 -26.95 30.78 -14.41
C ALA A 506 -28.32 30.83 -15.09
N PRO A 507 -28.43 31.16 -16.38
CA PRO A 507 -29.70 31.09 -17.11
C PRO A 507 -30.33 29.69 -17.00
N ALA A 508 -31.66 29.63 -16.88
CA ALA A 508 -32.38 28.37 -16.91
C ALA A 508 -32.05 27.61 -18.22
N GLY A 509 -31.83 26.31 -18.11
CA GLY A 509 -31.43 25.47 -19.24
C GLY A 509 -29.91 25.43 -19.50
N SER A 510 -29.06 26.16 -18.72
CA SER A 510 -27.62 26.08 -18.82
C SER A 510 -27.14 24.67 -18.48
N LYS A 511 -26.38 24.05 -19.37
CA LYS A 511 -25.74 22.74 -19.09
C LYS A 511 -24.68 22.90 -18.03
N PHE A 512 -24.65 21.99 -17.06
CA PHE A 512 -23.58 21.92 -16.07
C PHE A 512 -23.08 20.49 -15.88
N THR A 513 -21.82 20.39 -15.46
CA THR A 513 -21.16 19.14 -15.09
C THR A 513 -20.49 19.34 -13.74
N VAL A 514 -20.67 18.40 -12.81
CA VAL A 514 -19.92 18.33 -11.55
C VAL A 514 -19.03 17.11 -11.61
N SER A 515 -17.76 17.30 -11.34
CA SER A 515 -16.76 16.22 -11.24
C SER A 515 -15.92 16.39 -9.98
N ASP A 516 -15.29 15.31 -9.51
CA ASP A 516 -14.20 15.41 -8.57
C ASP A 516 -12.92 15.93 -9.25
N LEU A 517 -11.85 16.19 -8.47
CA LEU A 517 -10.60 16.71 -9.03
C LEU A 517 -9.84 15.69 -9.90
N ASN A 518 -10.23 14.43 -9.84
CA ASN A 518 -9.68 13.35 -10.67
C ASN A 518 -10.42 13.24 -12.01
N GLY A 519 -11.37 14.15 -12.27
CA GLY A 519 -12.13 14.18 -13.52
C GLY A 519 -13.34 13.22 -13.55
N ARG A 520 -13.60 12.46 -12.48
CA ARG A 520 -14.79 11.59 -12.43
C ARG A 520 -16.05 12.44 -12.39
N VAL A 521 -16.90 12.27 -13.37
CA VAL A 521 -18.18 12.99 -13.46
C VAL A 521 -19.16 12.42 -12.43
N LEU A 522 -19.58 13.28 -11.51
CA LEU A 522 -20.55 12.97 -10.45
C LEU A 522 -21.98 13.29 -10.90
N MET A 523 -22.16 14.33 -11.72
CA MET A 523 -23.45 14.71 -12.26
C MET A 523 -23.32 15.55 -13.53
N LYS A 524 -24.22 15.30 -14.49
CA LYS A 524 -24.46 16.19 -15.66
C LYS A 524 -25.96 16.50 -15.72
N SER A 525 -26.32 17.76 -15.82
CA SER A 525 -27.72 18.20 -15.94
C SER A 525 -27.81 19.62 -16.54
N LYS A 526 -28.99 20.20 -16.45
CA LYS A 526 -29.25 21.60 -16.81
C LYS A 526 -29.86 22.33 -15.63
N THR A 527 -29.59 23.64 -15.50
CA THR A 527 -30.20 24.48 -14.49
C THR A 527 -31.68 24.65 -14.76
N GLU A 528 -32.52 24.55 -13.73
CA GLU A 528 -33.97 24.74 -13.82
C GLU A 528 -34.38 26.20 -13.56
N SER A 529 -33.53 26.93 -12.84
CA SER A 529 -33.79 28.34 -12.46
C SER A 529 -32.43 29.08 -12.28
N ALA A 530 -32.51 30.38 -12.07
CA ALA A 530 -31.35 31.21 -11.78
C ALA A 530 -30.62 30.84 -10.47
N MET A 531 -31.26 30.10 -9.58
CA MET A 531 -30.64 29.45 -8.42
C MET A 531 -31.00 27.97 -8.48
N HIS A 532 -30.03 27.13 -8.80
CA HIS A 532 -30.22 25.68 -8.95
C HIS A 532 -29.45 24.93 -7.89
N GLU A 533 -30.16 24.10 -7.09
CA GLU A 533 -29.53 23.25 -6.08
C GLU A 533 -29.16 21.89 -6.69
N VAL A 534 -27.90 21.51 -6.51
CA VAL A 534 -27.36 20.19 -6.91
C VAL A 534 -27.03 19.41 -5.65
N ARG A 535 -27.77 18.37 -5.36
CA ARG A 535 -27.53 17.47 -4.21
C ARG A 535 -26.54 16.40 -4.59
N LEU A 536 -25.47 16.29 -3.81
CA LEU A 536 -24.37 15.34 -4.00
C LEU A 536 -23.99 14.74 -2.66
N GLY A 537 -23.82 13.43 -2.59
CA GLY A 537 -23.34 12.72 -1.40
C GLY A 537 -21.84 12.91 -1.12
N ASN A 538 -21.05 13.31 -2.13
CA ASN A 538 -19.60 13.40 -2.03
C ASN A 538 -19.15 14.69 -1.36
N ARG A 539 -18.12 14.59 -0.49
CA ARG A 539 -17.42 15.71 0.13
C ARG A 539 -16.04 15.87 -0.51
N GLY A 540 -15.48 17.07 -0.46
CA GLY A 540 -14.14 17.38 -0.95
C GLY A 540 -14.14 18.44 -2.04
N ALA A 541 -13.01 18.59 -2.73
CA ALA A 541 -12.88 19.56 -3.79
C ALA A 541 -13.55 19.05 -5.07
N LEU A 542 -14.46 19.84 -5.60
CA LEU A 542 -15.24 19.55 -6.79
C LEU A 542 -14.96 20.57 -7.87
N LEU A 543 -14.99 20.13 -9.14
CA LEU A 543 -14.98 20.98 -10.30
C LEU A 543 -16.41 21.09 -10.86
N VAL A 544 -16.95 22.29 -10.89
CA VAL A 544 -18.29 22.57 -11.46
C VAL A 544 -18.09 23.35 -12.73
N ILE A 545 -18.51 22.80 -13.87
CA ILE A 545 -18.48 23.45 -15.17
C ILE A 545 -19.90 23.87 -15.52
N VAL A 546 -20.13 25.16 -15.77
CA VAL A 546 -21.41 25.70 -16.23
C VAL A 546 -21.20 26.45 -17.53
N GLY A 547 -21.75 25.92 -18.64
CA GLY A 547 -21.43 26.41 -19.98
C GLY A 547 -19.92 26.26 -20.25
N ASN A 548 -19.23 27.37 -20.50
CA ASN A 548 -17.78 27.40 -20.80
C ASN A 548 -16.93 27.85 -19.59
N LYS A 549 -17.51 27.98 -18.40
CA LYS A 549 -16.79 28.44 -17.20
C LYS A 549 -16.63 27.30 -16.20
N ALA A 550 -15.43 27.15 -15.64
CA ALA A 550 -15.10 26.15 -14.62
C ALA A 550 -14.89 26.81 -13.25
N TYR A 551 -15.43 26.21 -12.22
CA TYR A 551 -15.39 26.69 -10.84
C TYR A 551 -14.91 25.57 -9.92
N LYS A 552 -13.84 25.82 -9.14
CA LYS A 552 -13.41 24.91 -8.09
C LYS A 552 -14.18 25.23 -6.81
N VAL A 553 -14.82 24.24 -6.21
CA VAL A 553 -15.64 24.38 -5.01
C VAL A 553 -15.20 23.38 -3.98
N MET A 554 -15.04 23.83 -2.73
CA MET A 554 -14.81 22.93 -1.59
C MET A 554 -16.16 22.66 -0.90
N LYS A 555 -16.50 21.40 -0.79
CA LYS A 555 -17.75 20.94 -0.18
C LYS A 555 -17.52 20.11 1.08
#